data_0943dbc945ce937ed6650f98999d12cb
#
_entry.id   0943dbc945ce937ed6650f98999d12cb
#
_cell.length_a   1.000
_cell.length_b   1.000
_cell.length_c   1.000
_cell.angle_alpha   90.00
_cell.angle_beta   90.00
_cell.angle_gamma   90.00
#
_symmetry.space_group_name_H-M   'P 1'
#
loop_
_entity.id
_entity.type
_entity.pdbx_description
1 polymer ?
#
loop_
_entity_poly.entity_id
_entity_poly.type
_entity_poly.pdbx_seq_one_letter_code
_entity_poly.pdbx_strand_id
1 'polypeptide(L)'
;MGLCCSRATTPDSGRGGANGYGYSNQAKPAQTPPSYNAPQPQAEVRYTPPAMNPPVVPPVVIPPKPTSDTILGKPYEDVRTVYSLGKELGRGQFGVTYLCTEIATGRQYACKSISKRKLTSKTEREDIRREIQIMHHFSGQPNIVEFRGALEDNSNVHVVMELCSGGELFDRIIAKGHYTEWSAATICRAVVNVVNICAS
;
A
#
# COMPACT_ATOMS: atom_id res chain seq x y z
N MET A 1 19.02 -3.41 -10.10
CA MET A 1 17.62 -3.82 -10.32
C MET A 1 17.46 -5.24 -9.79
N GLY A 2 16.79 -5.40 -8.65
CA GLY A 2 16.50 -6.72 -8.09
C GLY A 2 15.21 -7.25 -8.72
N LEU A 3 15.30 -8.25 -9.55
CA LEU A 3 14.17 -9.04 -10.03
C LEU A 3 13.64 -9.89 -8.88
N CYS A 4 12.57 -9.45 -8.24
CA CYS A 4 11.89 -10.21 -7.20
C CYS A 4 10.56 -10.70 -7.77
N CYS A 5 10.55 -11.90 -8.35
CA CYS A 5 9.34 -12.55 -8.82
C CYS A 5 9.23 -13.92 -8.21
N SER A 6 8.26 -14.13 -7.36
CA SER A 6 7.71 -15.47 -7.11
C SER A 6 6.34 -15.39 -6.48
N ARG A 7 5.34 -15.39 -7.32
CA ARG A 7 3.97 -15.77 -6.94
C ARG A 7 3.90 -17.29 -7.03
N ALA A 8 4.07 -17.96 -5.90
CA ALA A 8 3.78 -19.39 -5.79
C ALA A 8 2.53 -19.53 -4.92
N THR A 9 1.40 -19.80 -5.56
CA THR A 9 0.20 -20.32 -4.92
C THR A 9 0.43 -21.78 -4.57
N THR A 10 0.45 -22.13 -3.30
CA THR A 10 0.32 -23.50 -2.81
C THR A 10 -1.10 -23.69 -2.30
N PRO A 11 -1.80 -24.75 -2.67
CA PRO A 11 -3.07 -25.11 -2.03
C PRO A 11 -2.76 -25.78 -0.67
N ASP A 12 -3.32 -25.24 0.39
CA ASP A 12 -3.34 -25.85 1.71
C ASP A 12 -4.51 -26.82 1.77
N SER A 13 -4.20 -28.07 1.99
CA SER A 13 -5.16 -29.15 2.28
C SER A 13 -4.88 -29.67 3.67
N GLY A 14 -5.83 -29.58 4.59
CA GLY A 14 -5.82 -30.59 5.57
C GLY A 14 -6.29 -30.28 6.99
N ARG A 15 -7.49 -30.72 7.27
CA ARG A 15 -7.98 -31.43 8.46
C ARG A 15 -7.67 -30.90 9.86
N GLY A 16 -8.69 -30.47 10.60
CA GLY A 16 -9.38 -31.41 11.50
C GLY A 16 -8.93 -31.27 12.95
N GLY A 17 -9.81 -30.87 13.84
CA GLY A 17 -9.61 -30.91 15.28
C GLY A 17 -10.75 -30.24 16.05
N ALA A 18 -11.80 -30.97 16.32
CA ALA A 18 -12.87 -30.59 17.23
C ALA A 18 -12.35 -30.67 18.68
N ASN A 19 -12.55 -29.63 19.48
CA ASN A 19 -12.64 -29.74 20.91
C ASN A 19 -13.72 -28.79 21.44
N GLY A 20 -14.77 -29.41 21.93
CA GLY A 20 -15.86 -28.75 22.62
C GLY A 20 -15.45 -28.37 24.04
N TYR A 21 -15.86 -27.18 24.45
CA TYR A 21 -15.98 -26.82 25.85
C TYR A 21 -17.39 -26.28 26.09
N GLY A 22 -18.10 -27.00 26.96
CA GLY A 22 -19.42 -26.66 27.45
C GLY A 22 -19.39 -25.44 28.35
N TYR A 23 -20.36 -24.55 28.16
CA TYR A 23 -20.66 -23.45 29.10
C TYR A 23 -21.92 -23.79 29.88
N SER A 24 -21.75 -23.90 31.22
CA SER A 24 -22.81 -24.03 32.19
C SER A 24 -23.57 -22.72 32.33
N ASN A 25 -24.89 -22.80 32.16
CA ASN A 25 -25.86 -21.76 32.49
C ASN A 25 -25.95 -21.58 33.99
N GLN A 26 -25.62 -20.40 34.54
CA GLN A 26 -26.07 -19.95 35.85
C GLN A 26 -27.00 -18.75 35.69
N ALA A 27 -28.23 -18.97 36.07
CA ALA A 27 -29.28 -17.97 36.10
C ALA A 27 -29.05 -16.96 37.25
N LYS A 28 -29.11 -15.66 36.94
CA LYS A 28 -29.02 -14.55 37.88
C LYS A 28 -30.45 -14.12 38.27
N PRO A 29 -30.76 -13.82 39.58
CA PRO A 29 -32.10 -13.49 40.02
C PRO A 29 -32.55 -12.10 39.57
N ALA A 30 -33.84 -12.00 39.35
CA ALA A 30 -34.56 -10.80 38.90
C ALA A 30 -34.50 -9.68 39.97
N GLN A 31 -34.14 -8.48 39.53
CA GLN A 31 -34.26 -7.24 40.31
C GLN A 31 -35.57 -6.51 39.96
N THR A 32 -36.30 -6.11 40.95
CA THR A 32 -37.53 -5.29 40.88
C THR A 32 -37.26 -3.91 40.32
N PRO A 33 -38.15 -3.34 39.49
CA PRO A 33 -37.96 -2.00 38.92
C PRO A 33 -38.26 -0.90 39.96
N PRO A 34 -37.54 0.21 39.94
CA PRO A 34 -37.82 1.36 40.78
C PRO A 34 -39.05 2.12 40.32
N SER A 35 -39.80 2.67 41.30
CA SER A 35 -41.02 3.43 41.12
C SER A 35 -40.81 4.70 40.30
N TYR A 36 -41.68 4.91 39.32
CA TYR A 36 -41.75 6.06 38.44
C TYR A 36 -42.41 7.26 39.17
N ASN A 37 -41.65 8.34 39.39
CA ASN A 37 -42.20 9.64 39.77
C ASN A 37 -42.53 10.47 38.55
N ALA A 38 -43.80 10.86 38.40
CA ALA A 38 -44.24 11.71 37.28
C ALA A 38 -43.62 13.10 37.36
N PRO A 39 -43.14 13.67 36.23
CA PRO A 39 -42.60 15.02 36.21
C PRO A 39 -43.69 16.09 36.27
N GLN A 40 -43.42 17.15 37.03
CA GLN A 40 -44.24 18.35 37.12
C GLN A 40 -44.14 19.17 35.80
N PRO A 41 -45.17 19.94 35.42
CA PRO A 41 -45.18 20.74 34.21
C PRO A 41 -44.15 21.87 34.30
N GLN A 42 -43.17 21.85 33.41
CA GLN A 42 -42.18 22.91 33.25
C GLN A 42 -42.74 24.01 32.35
N ALA A 43 -42.42 25.26 32.72
CA ALA A 43 -42.81 26.47 31.99
C ALA A 43 -42.30 26.46 30.53
N GLU A 44 -43.18 26.92 29.62
CA GLU A 44 -42.87 27.11 28.20
C GLU A 44 -41.64 27.99 28.02
N VAL A 45 -40.55 27.42 27.57
CA VAL A 45 -39.37 28.15 27.07
C VAL A 45 -39.64 28.56 25.62
N ARG A 46 -39.80 29.87 25.39
CA ARG A 46 -39.94 30.44 24.05
C ARG A 46 -38.69 30.14 23.25
N TYR A 47 -38.80 29.25 22.28
CA TYR A 47 -37.73 28.94 21.34
C TYR A 47 -37.51 30.10 20.38
N THR A 48 -36.36 30.77 20.48
CA THR A 48 -35.85 31.67 19.45
C THR A 48 -34.92 30.86 18.56
N PRO A 49 -35.20 30.70 17.24
CA PRO A 49 -34.32 29.97 16.38
C PRO A 49 -32.96 30.68 16.27
N PRO A 50 -31.83 29.95 16.31
CA PRO A 50 -30.52 30.54 16.10
C PRO A 50 -30.42 31.08 14.68
N ALA A 51 -29.81 32.27 14.56
CA ALA A 51 -29.54 32.90 13.25
C ALA A 51 -28.78 31.91 12.33
N MET A 52 -29.35 31.63 11.19
CA MET A 52 -28.67 30.81 10.16
C MET A 52 -27.39 31.51 9.72
N ASN A 53 -26.25 30.96 10.10
CA ASN A 53 -24.99 31.33 9.47
C ASN A 53 -25.08 30.95 7.98
N PRO A 54 -24.59 31.81 7.06
CA PRO A 54 -24.54 31.47 5.64
C PRO A 54 -23.72 30.21 5.44
N PRO A 55 -24.04 29.36 4.44
CA PRO A 55 -23.33 28.12 4.20
C PRO A 55 -21.83 28.43 3.99
N VAL A 56 -20.99 27.85 4.85
CA VAL A 56 -19.54 27.88 4.66
C VAL A 56 -19.22 27.06 3.41
N VAL A 57 -19.01 27.76 2.30
CA VAL A 57 -18.52 27.14 1.07
C VAL A 57 -17.13 26.61 1.40
N PRO A 58 -16.87 25.30 1.27
CA PRO A 58 -15.53 24.78 1.49
C PRO A 58 -14.55 25.48 0.53
N PRO A 59 -13.33 25.82 0.96
CA PRO A 59 -12.36 26.46 0.09
C PRO A 59 -12.16 25.59 -1.15
N VAL A 60 -12.34 26.18 -2.32
CA VAL A 60 -12.03 25.56 -3.61
C VAL A 60 -10.53 25.24 -3.58
N VAL A 61 -10.18 23.96 -3.39
CA VAL A 61 -8.80 23.48 -3.49
C VAL A 61 -8.44 23.53 -4.97
N ILE A 62 -7.86 24.66 -5.40
CA ILE A 62 -7.25 24.78 -6.72
C ILE A 62 -6.08 23.80 -6.74
N PRO A 63 -6.06 22.80 -7.64
CA PRO A 63 -4.91 21.90 -7.72
C PRO A 63 -3.66 22.73 -7.98
N PRO A 64 -2.56 22.52 -7.24
CA PRO A 64 -1.33 23.26 -7.42
C PRO A 64 -0.87 23.13 -8.88
N LYS A 65 -0.61 24.26 -9.51
CA LYS A 65 -0.08 24.34 -10.89
C LYS A 65 1.21 23.51 -10.94
N PRO A 66 1.42 22.66 -11.96
CA PRO A 66 2.65 21.91 -12.10
C PRO A 66 3.82 22.88 -12.11
N THR A 67 4.68 22.76 -11.11
CA THR A 67 5.92 23.53 -11.04
C THR A 67 6.86 22.98 -12.10
N SER A 68 7.59 23.84 -12.82
CA SER A 68 8.53 23.47 -13.89
C SER A 68 9.66 22.53 -13.47
N ASP A 69 9.73 22.19 -12.19
CA ASP A 69 10.81 21.38 -11.57
C ASP A 69 10.36 19.96 -11.14
N THR A 70 9.17 19.51 -11.59
CA THR A 70 8.71 18.16 -11.26
C THR A 70 9.33 17.10 -12.18
N ILE A 71 9.78 15.99 -11.60
CA ILE A 71 10.32 14.84 -12.35
C ILE A 71 9.19 14.12 -13.07
N LEU A 72 8.04 13.94 -12.42
CA LEU A 72 6.88 13.23 -12.99
C LEU A 72 6.01 14.11 -13.92
N GLY A 73 6.23 15.43 -13.95
CA GLY A 73 5.37 16.35 -14.69
C GLY A 73 3.95 16.48 -14.13
N LYS A 74 3.73 16.04 -12.89
CA LYS A 74 2.46 16.10 -12.15
C LYS A 74 2.58 17.05 -10.97
N PRO A 75 1.46 17.58 -10.43
CA PRO A 75 1.47 18.31 -9.17
C PRO A 75 2.08 17.50 -8.04
N TYR A 76 2.70 18.19 -7.07
CA TYR A 76 3.22 17.52 -5.88
C TYR A 76 2.08 16.92 -5.05
N GLU A 77 2.28 15.69 -4.60
CA GLU A 77 1.35 14.96 -3.77
C GLU A 77 2.12 14.22 -2.66
N ASP A 78 1.76 14.49 -1.40
CA ASP A 78 2.39 13.81 -0.28
C ASP A 78 1.96 12.35 -0.25
N VAL A 79 2.92 11.44 -0.34
CA VAL A 79 2.67 9.98 -0.28
C VAL A 79 1.88 9.58 0.97
N ARG A 80 2.01 10.32 2.07
CA ARG A 80 1.35 10.04 3.35
C ARG A 80 -0.15 10.32 3.33
N THR A 81 -0.66 11.01 2.33
CA THR A 81 -2.10 11.21 2.15
C THR A 81 -2.79 9.96 1.62
N VAL A 82 -2.05 9.11 0.92
CA VAL A 82 -2.56 7.87 0.29
C VAL A 82 -2.04 6.62 1.00
N TYR A 83 -0.77 6.64 1.43
CA TYR A 83 -0.09 5.48 2.01
C TYR A 83 0.53 5.79 3.38
N SER A 84 0.34 4.88 4.34
CA SER A 84 1.10 4.86 5.59
C SER A 84 2.42 4.13 5.36
N LEU A 85 3.54 4.83 5.52
CA LEU A 85 4.88 4.24 5.40
C LEU A 85 5.25 3.51 6.68
N GLY A 86 5.67 2.25 6.54
CA GLY A 86 6.06 1.37 7.64
C GLY A 86 7.56 1.08 7.67
N LYS A 87 7.92 -0.18 7.96
CA LYS A 87 9.32 -0.60 8.09
C LYS A 87 10.09 -0.50 6.79
N GLU A 88 11.39 -0.26 6.89
CA GLU A 88 12.34 -0.36 5.77
C GLU A 88 12.44 -1.82 5.31
N LEU A 89 12.31 -2.04 4.00
CA LEU A 89 12.48 -3.34 3.34
C LEU A 89 13.87 -3.49 2.74
N GLY A 90 14.48 -2.38 2.35
CA GLY A 90 15.80 -2.38 1.76
C GLY A 90 16.27 -0.98 1.39
N ARG A 91 17.58 -0.84 1.14
CA ARG A 91 18.22 0.43 0.79
C ARG A 91 19.07 0.27 -0.46
N GLY A 92 18.85 1.14 -1.42
CA GLY A 92 19.63 1.22 -2.66
C GLY A 92 20.40 2.52 -2.81
N GLN A 93 21.09 2.67 -3.92
CA GLN A 93 21.92 3.84 -4.24
C GLN A 93 21.14 5.15 -4.17
N PHE A 94 19.96 5.21 -4.77
CA PHE A 94 19.18 6.45 -4.90
C PHE A 94 18.13 6.63 -3.80
N GLY A 95 17.80 5.60 -3.05
CA GLY A 95 16.72 5.71 -2.07
C GLY A 95 16.54 4.49 -1.17
N VAL A 96 15.41 4.49 -0.49
CA VAL A 96 15.01 3.47 0.48
C VAL A 96 13.65 2.91 0.08
N THR A 97 13.49 1.60 0.18
CA THR A 97 12.21 0.94 -0.04
C THR A 97 11.56 0.62 1.30
N TYR A 98 10.33 1.05 1.47
CA TYR A 98 9.52 0.83 2.67
C TYR A 98 8.35 -0.09 2.37
N LEU A 99 7.94 -0.84 3.38
CA LEU A 99 6.59 -1.38 3.42
C LEU A 99 5.61 -0.21 3.51
N CYS A 100 4.60 -0.16 2.68
CA CYS A 100 3.55 0.84 2.81
C CYS A 100 2.17 0.19 2.78
N THR A 101 1.22 0.82 3.47
CA THR A 101 -0.17 0.37 3.52
C THR A 101 -1.06 1.46 2.94
N GLU A 102 -1.84 1.11 1.94
CA GLU A 102 -2.84 2.01 1.36
C GLU A 102 -3.94 2.30 2.40
N ILE A 103 -4.14 3.58 2.72
CA ILE A 103 -5.04 4.00 3.81
C ILE A 103 -6.49 3.61 3.51
N ALA A 104 -6.92 3.72 2.26
CA ALA A 104 -8.30 3.46 1.86
C ALA A 104 -8.68 1.97 1.92
N THR A 105 -7.75 1.06 1.63
CA THR A 105 -8.04 -0.38 1.47
C THR A 105 -7.37 -1.28 2.51
N GLY A 106 -6.35 -0.77 3.22
CA GLY A 106 -5.52 -1.56 4.11
C GLY A 106 -4.55 -2.53 3.40
N ARG A 107 -4.47 -2.50 2.06
CA ARG A 107 -3.56 -3.35 1.29
C ARG A 107 -2.12 -2.90 1.42
N GLN A 108 -1.22 -3.88 1.46
CA GLN A 108 0.21 -3.64 1.59
C GLN A 108 0.93 -3.66 0.25
N TYR A 109 1.90 -2.76 0.10
CA TYR A 109 2.74 -2.57 -1.08
C TYR A 109 4.18 -2.27 -0.68
N ALA A 110 5.08 -2.27 -1.64
CA ALA A 110 6.43 -1.74 -1.50
C ALA A 110 6.47 -0.32 -2.07
N CYS A 111 7.05 0.62 -1.33
CA CYS A 111 7.22 2.01 -1.74
C CYS A 111 8.71 2.36 -1.79
N LYS A 112 9.27 2.51 -3.01
CA LYS A 112 10.65 2.96 -3.23
C LYS A 112 10.68 4.49 -3.23
N SER A 113 11.23 5.07 -2.17
CA SER A 113 11.38 6.52 -2.01
C SER A 113 12.77 6.95 -2.51
N ILE A 114 12.82 7.65 -3.64
CA ILE A 114 14.02 8.11 -4.33
C ILE A 114 14.27 9.56 -3.96
N SER A 115 15.40 9.86 -3.34
CA SER A 115 15.73 11.22 -2.91
C SER A 115 16.15 12.11 -4.08
N LYS A 116 15.44 13.20 -4.33
CA LYS A 116 15.78 14.20 -5.35
C LYS A 116 17.15 14.83 -5.14
N ARG A 117 17.63 14.90 -3.89
CA ARG A 117 18.98 15.42 -3.56
C ARG A 117 20.09 14.56 -4.14
N LYS A 118 19.82 13.28 -4.38
CA LYS A 118 20.77 12.34 -4.99
C LYS A 118 20.75 12.38 -6.52
N LEU A 119 19.73 13.01 -7.12
CA LEU A 119 19.58 13.18 -8.56
C LEU A 119 20.17 14.53 -8.95
N THR A 120 21.48 14.57 -9.10
CA THR A 120 22.25 15.80 -9.29
C THR A 120 22.26 16.29 -10.73
N SER A 121 22.10 15.35 -11.68
CA SER A 121 22.10 15.66 -13.11
C SER A 121 20.68 15.60 -13.71
N LYS A 122 20.51 16.30 -14.83
CA LYS A 122 19.28 16.24 -15.62
C LYS A 122 19.06 14.82 -16.16
N THR A 123 20.14 14.15 -16.57
CA THR A 123 20.09 12.77 -17.07
C THR A 123 19.56 11.80 -16.03
N GLU A 124 20.02 11.87 -14.77
CA GLU A 124 19.50 11.02 -13.69
C GLU A 124 18.01 11.22 -13.45
N ARG A 125 17.52 12.46 -13.54
CA ARG A 125 16.08 12.77 -13.42
C ARG A 125 15.27 12.19 -14.59
N GLU A 126 15.81 12.26 -15.80
CA GLU A 126 15.21 11.66 -17.00
C GLU A 126 15.23 10.13 -16.93
N ASP A 127 16.28 9.53 -16.40
CA ASP A 127 16.40 8.08 -16.21
C ASP A 127 15.34 7.57 -15.22
N ILE A 128 15.12 8.28 -14.10
CA ILE A 128 14.03 7.92 -13.16
C ILE A 128 12.66 8.02 -13.83
N ARG A 129 12.42 9.07 -14.62
CA ARG A 129 11.18 9.19 -15.40
C ARG A 129 11.00 8.03 -16.35
N ARG A 130 12.03 7.64 -17.06
CA ARG A 130 12.05 6.51 -18.00
C ARG A 130 11.85 5.19 -17.27
N GLU A 131 12.51 4.97 -16.12
CA GLU A 131 12.31 3.77 -15.28
C GLU A 131 10.84 3.61 -14.90
N ILE A 132 10.19 4.70 -14.46
CA ILE A 132 8.78 4.69 -14.08
C ILE A 132 7.86 4.42 -15.28
N GLN A 133 8.16 4.99 -16.45
CA GLN A 133 7.40 4.72 -17.67
C GLN A 133 7.53 3.25 -18.11
N ILE A 134 8.70 2.67 -18.02
CA ILE A 134 8.95 1.26 -18.31
C ILE A 134 8.18 0.38 -17.33
N MET A 135 8.23 0.66 -16.02
CA MET A 135 7.46 -0.08 -15.01
C MET A 135 5.96 -0.02 -15.28
N HIS A 136 5.46 1.15 -15.66
CA HIS A 136 4.04 1.33 -16.00
C HIS A 136 3.66 0.54 -17.26
N HIS A 137 4.52 0.55 -18.29
CA HIS A 137 4.27 -0.12 -19.57
C HIS A 137 4.18 -1.65 -19.40
N PHE A 138 5.05 -2.24 -18.58
CA PHE A 138 5.08 -3.69 -18.35
C PHE A 138 4.23 -4.15 -17.16
N SER A 139 3.52 -3.23 -16.50
CA SER A 139 2.64 -3.57 -15.38
C SER A 139 1.54 -4.54 -15.82
N GLY A 140 1.30 -5.56 -14.99
CA GLY A 140 0.30 -6.60 -15.30
C GLY A 140 0.81 -7.77 -16.17
N GLN A 141 2.04 -7.69 -16.67
CA GLN A 141 2.67 -8.81 -17.38
C GLN A 141 3.07 -9.94 -16.40
N PRO A 142 2.95 -11.21 -16.78
CA PRO A 142 3.33 -12.34 -15.93
C PRO A 142 4.79 -12.25 -15.48
N ASN A 143 5.04 -12.52 -14.20
CA ASN A 143 6.37 -12.52 -13.58
C ASN A 143 7.08 -11.15 -13.54
N ILE A 144 6.36 -10.06 -13.79
CA ILE A 144 6.83 -8.69 -13.59
C ILE A 144 6.09 -8.08 -12.41
N VAL A 145 6.80 -7.35 -11.56
CA VAL A 145 6.24 -6.66 -10.39
C VAL A 145 5.20 -5.64 -10.85
N GLU A 146 4.00 -5.70 -10.30
CA GLU A 146 2.92 -4.80 -10.67
C GLU A 146 3.21 -3.37 -10.17
N PHE A 147 3.22 -2.42 -11.09
CA PHE A 147 3.31 -0.99 -10.77
C PHE A 147 1.93 -0.46 -10.35
N ARG A 148 1.86 0.18 -9.18
CA ARG A 148 0.61 0.75 -8.64
C ARG A 148 0.50 2.25 -8.89
N GLY A 149 1.61 2.95 -8.87
CA GLY A 149 1.64 4.39 -9.10
C GLY A 149 2.95 5.05 -8.70
N ALA A 150 3.07 6.32 -9.05
CA ALA A 150 4.18 7.16 -8.62
C ALA A 150 3.65 8.51 -8.15
N LEU A 151 4.14 8.96 -6.99
CA LEU A 151 3.86 10.26 -6.38
C LEU A 151 5.17 11.02 -6.22
N GLU A 152 5.08 12.32 -6.18
CA GLU A 152 6.23 13.20 -6.06
C GLU A 152 5.96 14.30 -5.03
N ASP A 153 6.82 14.40 -4.02
CA ASP A 153 6.85 15.51 -3.08
C ASP A 153 8.06 16.44 -3.34
N ASN A 154 8.26 17.41 -2.47
CA ASN A 154 9.38 18.35 -2.59
C ASN A 154 10.77 17.69 -2.51
N SER A 155 10.89 16.57 -1.83
CA SER A 155 12.15 15.92 -1.48
C SER A 155 12.40 14.59 -2.19
N ASN A 156 11.33 13.89 -2.55
CA ASN A 156 11.40 12.52 -3.05
C ASN A 156 10.44 12.27 -4.22
N VAL A 157 10.78 11.25 -5.00
CA VAL A 157 9.85 10.54 -5.88
C VAL A 157 9.56 9.18 -5.25
N HIS A 158 8.31 8.86 -5.08
CA HIS A 158 7.82 7.63 -4.47
C HIS A 158 7.23 6.72 -5.54
N VAL A 159 7.80 5.54 -5.71
CA VAL A 159 7.33 4.51 -6.64
C VAL A 159 6.66 3.41 -5.84
N VAL A 160 5.36 3.23 -6.02
CA VAL A 160 4.57 2.21 -5.32
C VAL A 160 4.36 1.01 -6.24
N MET A 161 4.65 -0.18 -5.72
CA MET A 161 4.62 -1.43 -6.46
C MET A 161 4.17 -2.59 -5.59
N GLU A 162 3.86 -3.72 -6.20
CA GLU A 162 3.53 -4.98 -5.54
C GLU A 162 4.58 -5.35 -4.48
N LEU A 163 4.13 -5.81 -3.32
CA LEU A 163 4.98 -6.30 -2.25
C LEU A 163 5.41 -7.74 -2.52
N CYS A 164 6.69 -7.94 -2.82
CA CYS A 164 7.30 -9.25 -2.95
C CYS A 164 7.81 -9.72 -1.59
N SER A 165 7.08 -10.63 -0.94
CA SER A 165 7.43 -11.15 0.39
C SER A 165 8.32 -12.38 0.39
N GLY A 166 8.63 -12.93 -0.80
CA GLY A 166 9.34 -14.20 -0.95
C GLY A 166 10.88 -14.16 -0.72
N GLY A 167 11.45 -12.98 -0.51
CA GLY A 167 12.90 -12.76 -0.41
C GLY A 167 13.61 -12.88 -1.77
N GLU A 168 14.92 -12.79 -1.74
CA GLU A 168 15.75 -12.89 -2.94
C GLU A 168 15.87 -14.33 -3.44
N LEU A 169 15.93 -14.52 -4.75
CA LEU A 169 16.07 -15.84 -5.35
C LEU A 169 17.37 -16.52 -4.88
N PHE A 170 18.46 -15.76 -4.78
CA PHE A 170 19.75 -16.26 -4.35
C PHE A 170 19.71 -16.81 -2.91
N ASP A 171 19.10 -16.08 -2.00
CA ASP A 171 18.93 -16.53 -0.60
C ASP A 171 18.10 -17.82 -0.52
N ARG A 172 17.08 -17.93 -1.37
CA ARG A 172 16.26 -19.14 -1.45
C ARG A 172 17.02 -20.33 -2.01
N ILE A 173 17.94 -20.11 -2.96
CA ILE A 173 18.82 -21.17 -3.47
C ILE A 173 19.74 -21.64 -2.35
N ILE A 174 20.39 -20.72 -1.63
CA ILE A 174 21.28 -21.03 -0.52
C ILE A 174 20.53 -21.82 0.56
N ALA A 175 19.35 -21.35 0.97
CA ALA A 175 18.55 -21.99 2.01
C ALA A 175 18.11 -23.42 1.66
N LYS A 176 17.89 -23.72 0.36
CA LYS A 176 17.53 -25.06 -0.12
C LYS A 176 18.74 -25.95 -0.45
N GLY A 177 19.93 -25.37 -0.52
CA GLY A 177 21.16 -26.04 -0.94
C GLY A 177 21.24 -26.26 -2.45
N HIS A 178 20.19 -26.78 -3.07
CA HIS A 178 20.10 -26.97 -4.53
C HIS A 178 18.64 -27.01 -4.99
N TYR A 179 18.41 -26.70 -6.25
CA TYR A 179 17.14 -26.93 -6.93
C TYR A 179 17.21 -28.19 -7.77
N THR A 180 16.09 -28.89 -7.90
CA THR A 180 15.96 -29.94 -8.91
C THR A 180 15.99 -29.29 -10.29
N GLU A 181 16.40 -30.05 -11.33
CA GLU A 181 16.41 -29.55 -12.71
C GLU A 181 15.05 -28.99 -13.14
N TRP A 182 13.97 -29.65 -12.74
CA TRP A 182 12.61 -29.19 -13.03
C TRP A 182 12.30 -27.83 -12.38
N SER A 183 12.66 -27.64 -11.13
CA SER A 183 12.49 -26.38 -10.42
C SER A 183 13.35 -25.27 -11.01
N ALA A 184 14.59 -25.57 -11.35
CA ALA A 184 15.50 -24.63 -12.02
C ALA A 184 14.97 -24.23 -13.40
N ALA A 185 14.54 -25.21 -14.21
CA ALA A 185 13.94 -24.96 -15.52
C ALA A 185 12.69 -24.08 -15.45
N THR A 186 11.86 -24.23 -14.42
CA THR A 186 10.68 -23.40 -14.21
C THR A 186 11.06 -21.94 -13.96
N ILE A 187 12.07 -21.69 -13.13
CA ILE A 187 12.57 -20.33 -12.85
C ILE A 187 13.21 -19.73 -14.11
N CYS A 188 14.08 -20.49 -14.81
CA CYS A 188 14.72 -20.05 -16.04
C CYS A 188 13.69 -19.67 -17.12
N ARG A 189 12.65 -20.48 -17.28
CA ARG A 189 11.56 -20.19 -18.22
C ARG A 189 10.87 -18.88 -17.89
N ALA A 190 10.58 -18.63 -16.60
CA ALA A 190 9.96 -17.36 -16.17
C ALA A 190 10.85 -16.17 -16.50
N VAL A 191 12.17 -16.26 -16.23
CA VAL A 191 13.14 -15.20 -16.55
C VAL A 191 13.24 -14.96 -18.07
N VAL A 192 13.39 -16.02 -18.85
CA VAL A 192 13.46 -15.90 -20.31
C VAL A 192 12.19 -15.29 -20.91
N ASN A 193 11.03 -15.66 -20.40
CA ASN A 193 9.78 -15.05 -20.84
C ASN A 193 9.73 -13.54 -20.56
N VAL A 194 10.17 -13.09 -19.38
CA VAL A 194 10.26 -11.66 -19.05
C VAL A 194 11.23 -10.95 -19.99
N VAL A 195 12.41 -11.51 -20.24
CA VAL A 195 13.39 -10.94 -21.19
C VAL A 195 12.78 -10.81 -22.58
N ASN A 196 12.05 -11.83 -23.06
CA ASN A 196 11.38 -11.78 -24.36
C ASN A 196 10.31 -10.68 -24.41
N ILE A 197 9.51 -10.51 -23.36
CA ILE A 197 8.50 -9.43 -23.25
C ILE A 197 9.20 -8.06 -23.31
N CYS A 198 10.33 -7.88 -22.64
CA CYS A 198 11.07 -6.61 -22.62
C CYS A 198 11.79 -6.30 -23.94
N ALA A 199 12.04 -7.31 -24.79
CA ALA A 199 12.72 -7.18 -26.08
C ALA A 199 11.76 -6.98 -27.27
N SER A 200 10.44 -7.15 -27.04
CA SER A 200 9.38 -7.00 -28.05
C SER A 200 8.90 -5.56 -28.16
#